data_c798497888ae4370645b76f75e2d4801
#
_entry.id   c798497888ae4370645b76f75e2d4801
#
_cell.length_a   1.000
_cell.length_b   1.000
_cell.length_c   1.000
_cell.angle_alpha   90.00
_cell.angle_beta   90.00
_cell.angle_gamma   90.00
#
_symmetry.space_group_name_H-M   'P 1'
#
loop_
_entity.id
_entity.type
_entity.pdbx_description
1 polymer ?
#
loop_
_entity_poly.entity_id
_entity_poly.type
_entity_poly.pdbx_seq_one_letter_code
_entity_poly.pdbx_strand_id
1 'polypeptide(L)'
;MSEKNMNWEFLANKDYAFLTEDPALGDNVILLTYGGSHAYGTNIATSDTDIRGITFNPIESLLGNIEFEQFEDRNTDTVVYGLNKMIDLLLSCNPNCIEILGCKPEHYFIISPEGQLLLDNRKIFLSRRAIKTFGGYANSQLRRLQNALARDSYPQAEKEKHILGSITHAMEDIVSRYHKINGEPIKYSFCGDHGALRHAFSEYNTVMRRMESVRQFEYGSIELYPDVSEREDMEVEMFCDVVLHHYPLRDYRNIWSEVNTIVKDYDKLGKRNTKKDDLHLNKHAMHLVRLYLMCIDILTKEEIITYREEDHDLLMSIRNGEYQKSDGTYHSEFFELVDNLEKKMKYAAENTSLPEQPDKETAYEMLVEMNKEHILRTKYSWK
;
A
#
# COMPACT_ATOMS: atom_id res chain seq x y z
N MET A 1 -10.12 -28.57 -26.68
CA MET A 1 -8.82 -28.48 -26.01
C MET A 1 -8.04 -27.42 -26.78
N SER A 2 -8.10 -26.18 -26.36
CA SER A 2 -7.30 -25.10 -26.95
C SER A 2 -5.90 -25.21 -26.38
N GLU A 3 -4.89 -25.21 -27.25
CA GLU A 3 -3.49 -25.23 -26.86
C GLU A 3 -3.20 -24.04 -25.94
N LYS A 4 -3.00 -24.36 -24.67
CA LYS A 4 -2.44 -23.42 -23.70
C LYS A 4 -1.01 -23.15 -24.14
N ASN A 5 -0.71 -21.94 -24.63
CA ASN A 5 0.67 -21.48 -24.83
C ASN A 5 1.33 -21.33 -23.47
N MET A 6 1.94 -22.42 -22.99
CA MET A 6 2.48 -22.49 -21.64
C MET A 6 4.00 -22.51 -21.68
N ASN A 7 4.62 -21.42 -21.28
CA ASN A 7 6.05 -21.44 -20.94
C ASN A 7 6.21 -21.99 -19.50
N TRP A 8 5.91 -23.28 -19.32
CA TRP A 8 5.88 -23.96 -18.02
C TRP A 8 7.24 -24.34 -17.47
N GLU A 9 8.34 -24.20 -18.24
CA GLU A 9 9.66 -24.65 -17.78
C GLU A 9 10.04 -24.04 -16.42
N PHE A 10 9.72 -22.78 -16.21
CA PHE A 10 9.94 -22.09 -14.95
C PHE A 10 8.98 -22.58 -13.84
N LEU A 11 7.69 -22.75 -14.16
CA LEU A 11 6.67 -23.20 -13.20
C LEU A 11 6.70 -24.72 -12.94
N ALA A 12 7.47 -25.47 -13.71
CA ALA A 12 7.71 -26.90 -13.46
C ALA A 12 8.63 -27.18 -12.26
N ASN A 13 9.19 -26.13 -11.65
CA ASN A 13 9.95 -26.26 -10.40
C ASN A 13 9.02 -26.67 -9.26
N LYS A 14 9.53 -27.51 -8.36
CA LYS A 14 8.80 -27.97 -7.16
C LYS A 14 8.28 -26.84 -6.28
N ASP A 15 8.93 -25.70 -6.31
CA ASP A 15 8.54 -24.52 -5.54
C ASP A 15 7.16 -23.97 -5.98
N TYR A 16 6.71 -24.29 -7.20
CA TYR A 16 5.41 -23.89 -7.75
C TYR A 16 4.39 -25.05 -7.85
N ALA A 17 4.68 -26.19 -7.21
CA ALA A 17 3.79 -27.37 -7.25
C ALA A 17 2.36 -27.05 -6.77
N PHE A 18 2.21 -26.10 -5.86
CA PHE A 18 0.92 -25.62 -5.38
C PHE A 18 0.00 -25.10 -6.49
N LEU A 19 0.54 -24.59 -7.60
CA LEU A 19 -0.27 -24.12 -8.73
C LEU A 19 -1.11 -25.23 -9.37
N THR A 20 -0.71 -26.49 -9.19
CA THR A 20 -1.41 -27.66 -9.71
C THR A 20 -2.01 -28.55 -8.61
N GLU A 21 -1.44 -28.50 -7.40
CA GLU A 21 -1.81 -29.39 -6.30
C GLU A 21 -2.84 -28.78 -5.35
N ASP A 22 -2.89 -27.45 -5.25
CA ASP A 22 -3.87 -26.78 -4.39
C ASP A 22 -5.27 -26.84 -5.01
N PRO A 23 -6.28 -27.29 -4.25
CA PRO A 23 -7.66 -27.45 -4.75
C PRO A 23 -8.32 -26.14 -5.23
N ALA A 24 -7.89 -24.99 -4.71
CA ALA A 24 -8.41 -23.70 -5.13
C ALA A 24 -7.75 -23.16 -6.41
N LEU A 25 -6.66 -23.79 -6.84
CA LEU A 25 -5.88 -23.43 -8.02
C LEU A 25 -6.05 -24.49 -9.14
N GLY A 26 -4.98 -25.03 -9.65
CA GLY A 26 -5.01 -26.05 -10.69
C GLY A 26 -5.78 -25.57 -11.93
N ASP A 27 -6.79 -26.34 -12.33
CA ASP A 27 -7.64 -26.05 -13.51
C ASP A 27 -8.53 -24.80 -13.33
N ASN A 28 -8.64 -24.28 -12.10
CA ASN A 28 -9.43 -23.08 -11.79
C ASN A 28 -8.68 -21.78 -12.11
N VAL A 29 -7.36 -21.83 -12.30
CA VAL A 29 -6.58 -20.63 -12.66
C VAL A 29 -6.94 -20.18 -14.07
N ILE A 30 -7.48 -18.96 -14.19
CA ILE A 30 -7.94 -18.39 -15.46
C ILE A 30 -6.92 -17.45 -16.10
N LEU A 31 -6.07 -16.83 -15.28
CA LEU A 31 -5.01 -15.94 -15.75
C LEU A 31 -3.81 -16.05 -14.81
N LEU A 32 -2.60 -16.20 -15.36
CA LEU A 32 -1.36 -16.19 -14.59
C LEU A 32 -0.28 -15.46 -15.36
N THR A 33 0.44 -14.53 -14.72
CA THR A 33 1.42 -13.68 -15.36
C THR A 33 2.55 -13.29 -14.41
N TYR A 34 3.62 -12.74 -14.95
CA TYR A 34 4.59 -12.01 -14.14
C TYR A 34 3.94 -10.84 -13.42
N GLY A 35 4.41 -10.57 -12.20
CA GLY A 35 4.22 -9.31 -11.48
C GLY A 35 5.53 -8.55 -11.35
N GLY A 36 5.49 -7.46 -10.59
CA GLY A 36 6.68 -6.72 -10.18
C GLY A 36 7.59 -6.28 -11.32
N SER A 37 8.90 -6.32 -11.06
CA SER A 37 9.91 -5.82 -11.99
C SER A 37 9.95 -6.54 -13.34
N HIS A 38 9.62 -7.83 -13.37
CA HIS A 38 9.53 -8.61 -14.62
C HIS A 38 8.38 -8.16 -15.50
N ALA A 39 7.21 -7.90 -14.90
CA ALA A 39 6.07 -7.38 -15.65
C ALA A 39 6.34 -6.00 -16.24
N TYR A 40 7.13 -5.17 -15.56
CA TYR A 40 7.45 -3.80 -16.00
C TYR A 40 8.62 -3.73 -16.99
N GLY A 41 9.42 -4.79 -17.10
CA GLY A 41 10.68 -4.79 -17.85
C GLY A 41 11.82 -4.06 -17.16
N THR A 42 11.73 -3.88 -15.84
CA THR A 42 12.75 -3.18 -15.04
C THR A 42 13.53 -4.12 -14.11
N ASN A 43 13.47 -5.43 -14.36
CA ASN A 43 14.20 -6.43 -13.60
C ASN A 43 15.71 -6.36 -13.86
N ILE A 44 16.50 -6.73 -12.86
CA ILE A 44 17.94 -6.93 -12.91
C ILE A 44 18.26 -8.39 -12.56
N ALA A 45 19.50 -8.80 -12.72
CA ALA A 45 19.92 -10.19 -12.50
C ALA A 45 19.60 -10.75 -11.10
N THR A 46 19.45 -9.87 -10.10
CA THR A 46 19.11 -10.24 -8.72
C THR A 46 17.64 -9.97 -8.36
N SER A 47 16.79 -9.68 -9.34
CA SER A 47 15.37 -9.42 -9.09
C SER A 47 14.64 -10.72 -8.80
N ASP A 48 13.82 -10.69 -7.76
CA ASP A 48 12.87 -11.75 -7.45
C ASP A 48 11.84 -11.87 -8.56
N THR A 49 11.29 -13.06 -8.73
CA THR A 49 10.22 -13.31 -9.70
C THR A 49 8.89 -13.29 -8.99
N ASP A 50 8.15 -12.21 -9.17
CA ASP A 50 6.77 -12.09 -8.68
C ASP A 50 5.80 -12.77 -9.66
N ILE A 51 4.86 -13.57 -9.14
CA ILE A 51 3.79 -14.17 -9.92
C ILE A 51 2.45 -13.62 -9.44
N ARG A 52 1.61 -13.23 -10.39
CA ARG A 52 0.26 -12.71 -10.12
C ARG A 52 -0.75 -13.45 -10.98
N GLY A 53 -1.92 -13.73 -10.42
CA GLY A 53 -2.92 -14.48 -11.16
C GLY A 53 -4.34 -14.25 -10.67
N ILE A 54 -5.26 -14.88 -11.39
CA ILE A 54 -6.69 -14.91 -11.10
C ILE A 54 -7.17 -16.35 -11.19
N THR A 55 -7.94 -16.79 -10.22
CA THR A 55 -8.57 -18.11 -10.20
C THR A 55 -10.07 -17.97 -9.97
N PHE A 56 -10.86 -18.91 -10.44
CA PHE A 56 -12.23 -19.02 -9.99
C PHE A 56 -12.30 -19.22 -8.48
N ASN A 57 -13.32 -18.66 -7.86
CA ASN A 57 -13.59 -18.97 -6.47
C ASN A 57 -14.03 -20.44 -6.36
N PRO A 58 -13.58 -21.19 -5.33
CA PRO A 58 -14.07 -22.53 -5.05
C PRO A 58 -15.59 -22.57 -4.93
N ILE A 59 -16.21 -23.69 -5.32
CA ILE A 59 -17.67 -23.83 -5.27
C ILE A 59 -18.22 -23.63 -3.85
N GLU A 60 -17.46 -24.07 -2.85
CA GLU A 60 -17.79 -23.87 -1.44
C GLU A 60 -17.82 -22.39 -1.04
N SER A 61 -17.06 -21.55 -1.75
CA SER A 61 -17.10 -20.10 -1.56
C SER A 61 -18.25 -19.45 -2.33
N LEU A 62 -18.61 -19.98 -3.50
CA LEU A 62 -19.69 -19.42 -4.31
C LEU A 62 -21.09 -19.80 -3.79
N LEU A 63 -21.25 -21.02 -3.27
CA LEU A 63 -22.54 -21.58 -2.86
C LEU A 63 -22.65 -21.87 -1.35
N GLY A 64 -21.54 -21.78 -0.64
CA GLY A 64 -21.44 -22.05 0.79
C GLY A 64 -21.07 -20.83 1.63
N ASN A 65 -20.52 -21.09 2.82
CA ASN A 65 -20.11 -20.07 3.80
C ASN A 65 -18.59 -19.96 3.95
N ILE A 66 -17.80 -20.49 3.00
CA ILE A 66 -16.35 -20.44 3.06
C ILE A 66 -15.89 -19.21 2.26
N GLU A 67 -15.22 -18.28 2.92
CA GLU A 67 -14.64 -17.13 2.24
C GLU A 67 -13.33 -17.53 1.55
N PHE A 68 -13.17 -17.13 0.28
CA PHE A 68 -11.93 -17.25 -0.46
C PHE A 68 -11.67 -15.92 -1.18
N GLU A 69 -10.64 -15.21 -0.74
CA GLU A 69 -10.23 -13.96 -1.37
C GLU A 69 -9.03 -14.15 -2.30
N GLN A 70 -8.01 -14.87 -1.86
CA GLN A 70 -6.78 -15.09 -2.61
C GLN A 70 -5.99 -16.27 -2.04
N PHE A 71 -5.14 -16.85 -2.88
CA PHE A 71 -4.05 -17.72 -2.48
C PHE A 71 -2.76 -16.90 -2.44
N GLU A 72 -1.90 -17.14 -1.45
CA GLU A 72 -0.62 -16.42 -1.29
C GLU A 72 0.49 -17.41 -0.89
N ASP A 73 1.56 -17.44 -1.67
CA ASP A 73 2.83 -18.08 -1.28
C ASP A 73 3.93 -17.04 -1.19
N ARG A 74 4.46 -16.89 0.03
CA ARG A 74 5.50 -15.89 0.33
C ARG A 74 6.89 -16.29 -0.13
N ASN A 75 7.14 -17.58 -0.32
CA ASN A 75 8.47 -18.06 -0.70
C ASN A 75 8.75 -17.74 -2.18
N THR A 76 7.71 -17.80 -3.00
CA THR A 76 7.78 -17.52 -4.44
C THR A 76 7.20 -16.15 -4.81
N ASP A 77 6.80 -15.35 -3.82
CA ASP A 77 6.07 -14.08 -4.02
C ASP A 77 4.91 -14.22 -5.02
N THR A 78 4.14 -15.31 -4.87
CA THR A 78 2.99 -15.61 -5.72
C THR A 78 1.70 -15.19 -5.03
N VAL A 79 0.87 -14.43 -5.76
CA VAL A 79 -0.50 -14.09 -5.31
C VAL A 79 -1.47 -14.37 -6.43
N VAL A 80 -2.46 -15.24 -6.14
CA VAL A 80 -3.55 -15.58 -7.07
C VAL A 80 -4.87 -15.19 -6.44
N TYR A 81 -5.50 -14.18 -7.01
CA TYR A 81 -6.76 -13.62 -6.50
C TYR A 81 -7.96 -14.47 -6.94
N GLY A 82 -8.91 -14.66 -6.05
CA GLY A 82 -10.24 -15.14 -6.43
C GLY A 82 -10.95 -14.14 -7.35
N LEU A 83 -11.68 -14.64 -8.34
CA LEU A 83 -12.31 -13.80 -9.38
C LEU A 83 -13.22 -12.72 -8.77
N ASN A 84 -14.02 -13.07 -7.76
CA ASN A 84 -14.91 -12.12 -7.10
C ASN A 84 -14.14 -10.94 -6.50
N LYS A 85 -13.06 -11.25 -5.76
CA LYS A 85 -12.18 -10.23 -5.18
C LYS A 85 -11.46 -9.42 -6.24
N MET A 86 -11.00 -10.07 -7.30
CA MET A 86 -10.31 -9.39 -8.40
C MET A 86 -11.21 -8.37 -9.08
N ILE A 87 -12.48 -8.71 -9.39
CA ILE A 87 -13.41 -7.75 -9.99
C ILE A 87 -13.59 -6.52 -9.11
N ASP A 88 -13.73 -6.68 -7.79
CA ASP A 88 -13.85 -5.54 -6.86
C ASP A 88 -12.58 -4.68 -6.84
N LEU A 89 -11.41 -5.31 -6.87
CA LEU A 89 -10.12 -4.62 -6.93
C LEU A 89 -9.93 -3.87 -8.26
N LEU A 90 -10.34 -4.46 -9.38
CA LEU A 90 -10.33 -3.81 -10.70
C LEU A 90 -11.30 -2.62 -10.74
N LEU A 91 -12.52 -2.78 -10.24
CA LEU A 91 -13.51 -1.71 -10.11
C LEU A 91 -13.06 -0.58 -9.16
N SER A 92 -12.20 -0.88 -8.20
CA SER A 92 -11.57 0.15 -7.37
C SER A 92 -10.37 0.82 -8.06
N CYS A 93 -9.98 0.37 -9.24
CA CYS A 93 -8.79 0.80 -9.97
C CYS A 93 -7.50 0.62 -9.12
N ASN A 94 -7.39 -0.54 -8.44
CA ASN A 94 -6.22 -0.85 -7.62
C ASN A 94 -4.98 -1.00 -8.51
N PRO A 95 -3.90 -0.21 -8.30
CA PRO A 95 -2.71 -0.24 -9.15
C PRO A 95 -2.07 -1.62 -9.30
N ASN A 96 -1.97 -2.38 -8.20
CA ASN A 96 -1.33 -3.70 -8.19
C ASN A 96 -2.15 -4.79 -8.88
N CYS A 97 -3.45 -4.57 -9.07
CA CYS A 97 -4.35 -5.54 -9.69
C CYS A 97 -4.63 -5.20 -11.16
N ILE A 98 -4.83 -3.91 -11.45
CA ILE A 98 -5.15 -3.49 -12.81
C ILE A 98 -3.98 -3.74 -13.77
N GLU A 99 -2.73 -3.68 -13.29
CA GLU A 99 -1.53 -3.95 -14.07
C GLU A 99 -1.48 -5.39 -14.61
N ILE A 100 -2.16 -6.34 -13.96
CA ILE A 100 -2.25 -7.75 -14.42
C ILE A 100 -2.92 -7.82 -15.81
N LEU A 101 -3.85 -6.91 -16.11
CA LEU A 101 -4.55 -6.86 -17.40
C LEU A 101 -3.79 -6.12 -18.51
N GLY A 102 -2.62 -5.58 -18.21
CA GLY A 102 -1.80 -4.81 -19.15
C GLY A 102 -0.42 -5.39 -19.41
N CYS A 103 -0.14 -6.61 -19.01
CA CYS A 103 1.13 -7.28 -19.30
C CYS A 103 1.28 -7.59 -20.80
N LYS A 104 2.52 -7.80 -21.24
CA LYS A 104 2.80 -8.28 -22.62
C LYS A 104 2.21 -9.69 -22.81
N PRO A 105 1.78 -10.06 -24.03
CA PRO A 105 1.26 -11.39 -24.32
C PRO A 105 2.20 -12.53 -23.91
N GLU A 106 3.50 -12.36 -24.09
CA GLU A 106 4.53 -13.33 -23.73
C GLU A 106 4.78 -13.45 -22.22
N HIS A 107 4.24 -12.55 -21.41
CA HIS A 107 4.34 -12.57 -19.96
C HIS A 107 3.27 -13.45 -19.30
N TYR A 108 2.24 -13.82 -20.03
CA TYR A 108 1.18 -14.66 -19.50
C TYR A 108 1.57 -16.14 -19.61
N PHE A 109 1.56 -16.83 -18.49
CA PHE A 109 1.76 -18.27 -18.41
C PHE A 109 0.47 -19.04 -18.67
N ILE A 110 -0.66 -18.51 -18.19
CA ILE A 110 -1.99 -19.09 -18.36
C ILE A 110 -2.93 -17.99 -18.83
N ILE A 111 -3.68 -18.27 -19.89
CA ILE A 111 -4.85 -17.51 -20.33
C ILE A 111 -5.93 -18.54 -20.69
N SER A 112 -6.96 -18.65 -19.83
CA SER A 112 -8.17 -19.42 -20.18
C SER A 112 -9.10 -18.57 -21.06
N PRO A 113 -10.17 -19.16 -21.63
CA PRO A 113 -11.19 -18.38 -22.34
C PRO A 113 -11.76 -17.25 -21.46
N GLU A 114 -11.95 -17.48 -20.18
CA GLU A 114 -12.46 -16.50 -19.23
C GLU A 114 -11.41 -15.43 -18.88
N GLY A 115 -10.14 -15.83 -18.77
CA GLY A 115 -9.03 -14.90 -18.67
C GLY A 115 -8.92 -14.00 -19.90
N GLN A 116 -9.12 -14.56 -21.09
CA GLN A 116 -9.17 -13.78 -22.34
C GLN A 116 -10.34 -12.81 -22.35
N LEU A 117 -11.52 -13.22 -21.87
CA LEU A 117 -12.68 -12.35 -21.74
C LEU A 117 -12.39 -11.12 -20.86
N LEU A 118 -11.67 -11.32 -19.74
CA LEU A 118 -11.23 -10.20 -18.89
C LEU A 118 -10.27 -9.26 -19.62
N LEU A 119 -9.31 -9.82 -20.35
CA LEU A 119 -8.35 -9.02 -21.13
C LEU A 119 -9.04 -8.22 -22.24
N ASP A 120 -10.00 -8.81 -22.95
CA ASP A 120 -10.74 -8.15 -24.04
C ASP A 120 -11.64 -7.02 -23.51
N ASN A 121 -12.17 -7.18 -22.30
CA ASN A 121 -13.05 -6.19 -21.68
C ASN A 121 -12.34 -5.28 -20.66
N ARG A 122 -11.01 -5.28 -20.59
CA ARG A 122 -10.26 -4.52 -19.57
C ARG A 122 -10.59 -3.02 -19.48
N LYS A 123 -11.11 -2.44 -20.55
CA LYS A 123 -11.49 -1.02 -20.62
C LYS A 123 -12.66 -0.65 -19.71
N ILE A 124 -13.56 -1.61 -19.37
CA ILE A 124 -14.69 -1.37 -18.47
C ILE A 124 -14.26 -0.99 -17.05
N PHE A 125 -13.02 -1.37 -16.66
CA PHE A 125 -12.45 -1.07 -15.35
C PHE A 125 -11.76 0.30 -15.29
N LEU A 126 -11.55 0.95 -16.45
CA LEU A 126 -10.85 2.24 -16.52
C LEU A 126 -11.81 3.39 -16.17
N SER A 127 -11.33 4.30 -15.35
CA SER A 127 -12.10 5.48 -14.95
C SER A 127 -11.19 6.57 -14.38
N ARG A 128 -11.73 7.75 -14.16
CA ARG A 128 -11.04 8.86 -13.47
C ARG A 128 -10.61 8.52 -12.04
N ARG A 129 -11.08 7.41 -11.48
CA ARG A 129 -10.61 6.92 -10.16
C ARG A 129 -9.11 6.67 -10.14
N ALA A 130 -8.49 6.37 -11.30
CA ALA A 130 -7.06 6.17 -11.43
C ALA A 130 -6.24 7.32 -10.80
N ILE A 131 -6.71 8.58 -10.91
CA ILE A 131 -6.01 9.71 -10.30
C ILE A 131 -5.90 9.59 -8.77
N LYS A 132 -6.95 9.10 -8.11
CA LYS A 132 -6.96 8.95 -6.65
C LYS A 132 -6.14 7.73 -6.20
N THR A 133 -6.23 6.64 -6.92
CA THR A 133 -5.56 5.39 -6.53
C THR A 133 -4.07 5.40 -6.88
N PHE A 134 -3.70 5.70 -8.11
CA PHE A 134 -2.31 5.82 -8.52
C PHE A 134 -1.65 7.06 -7.93
N GLY A 135 -2.30 8.22 -7.97
CA GLY A 135 -1.79 9.45 -7.39
C GLY A 135 -1.62 9.34 -5.87
N GLY A 136 -2.59 8.76 -5.16
CA GLY A 136 -2.49 8.49 -3.73
C GLY A 136 -1.33 7.53 -3.39
N TYR A 137 -1.14 6.49 -4.19
CA TYR A 137 -0.02 5.56 -4.00
C TYR A 137 1.32 6.23 -4.34
N ALA A 138 1.41 6.98 -5.43
CA ALA A 138 2.58 7.77 -5.80
C ALA A 138 2.96 8.76 -4.70
N ASN A 139 2.01 9.53 -4.17
CA ASN A 139 2.23 10.44 -3.05
C ASN A 139 2.73 9.71 -1.79
N SER A 140 2.21 8.51 -1.52
CA SER A 140 2.69 7.67 -0.43
C SER A 140 4.15 7.23 -0.63
N GLN A 141 4.54 6.87 -1.86
CA GLN A 141 5.92 6.53 -2.20
C GLN A 141 6.85 7.77 -2.11
N LEU A 142 6.40 8.92 -2.59
CA LEU A 142 7.15 10.18 -2.48
C LEU A 142 7.41 10.54 -1.01
N ARG A 143 6.40 10.46 -0.16
CA ARG A 143 6.57 10.68 1.29
C ARG A 143 7.55 9.69 1.93
N ARG A 144 7.51 8.42 1.53
CA ARG A 144 8.47 7.41 2.01
C ARG A 144 9.89 7.74 1.59
N LEU A 145 10.08 8.18 0.34
CA LEU A 145 11.38 8.62 -0.18
C LEU A 145 11.87 9.86 0.57
N GLN A 146 11.06 10.91 0.66
CA GLN A 146 11.38 12.13 1.39
C GLN A 146 11.71 11.86 2.85
N ASN A 147 10.93 11.03 3.52
CA ASN A 147 11.20 10.63 4.91
C ASN A 147 12.52 9.84 5.04
N ALA A 148 12.86 9.00 4.07
CA ALA A 148 14.12 8.27 4.09
C ALA A 148 15.31 9.21 3.87
N LEU A 149 15.22 10.15 2.94
CA LEU A 149 16.24 11.16 2.67
C LEU A 149 16.42 12.14 3.83
N ALA A 150 15.31 12.56 4.42
CA ALA A 150 15.31 13.48 5.56
C ALA A 150 16.01 12.88 6.79
N ARG A 151 16.00 11.57 6.95
CA ARG A 151 16.54 10.86 8.13
C ARG A 151 18.03 10.96 8.29
N ASP A 152 18.78 11.00 7.18
CA ASP A 152 20.24 11.05 7.22
C ASP A 152 20.77 12.47 7.39
N SER A 153 19.95 13.49 7.09
CA SER A 153 20.33 14.90 7.12
C SER A 153 19.70 15.71 8.26
N TYR A 154 18.71 15.15 8.98
CA TYR A 154 18.06 15.88 10.08
C TYR A 154 18.92 15.87 11.34
N PRO A 155 19.12 17.04 11.96
CA PRO A 155 19.58 17.12 13.35
C PRO A 155 18.68 16.29 14.26
N GLN A 156 19.23 15.79 15.37
CA GLN A 156 18.47 14.99 16.36
C GLN A 156 17.14 15.66 16.75
N ALA A 157 17.13 16.98 16.90
CA ALA A 157 15.92 17.76 17.18
C ALA A 157 14.80 17.59 16.15
N GLU A 158 15.12 17.45 14.87
CA GLU A 158 14.12 17.24 13.81
C GLU A 158 13.57 15.81 13.83
N LYS A 159 14.40 14.83 14.19
CA LYS A 159 13.95 13.43 14.40
C LYS A 159 12.95 13.35 15.56
N GLU A 160 13.26 13.99 16.67
CA GLU A 160 12.41 14.08 17.84
C GLU A 160 11.09 14.82 17.54
N LYS A 161 11.15 15.90 16.75
CA LYS A 161 9.97 16.62 16.27
C LYS A 161 9.03 15.71 15.45
N HIS A 162 9.59 14.85 14.61
CA HIS A 162 8.81 13.89 13.82
C HIS A 162 8.15 12.83 14.70
N ILE A 163 8.87 12.34 15.71
CA ILE A 163 8.35 11.38 16.70
C ILE A 163 7.19 12.03 17.46
N LEU A 164 7.40 13.21 18.01
CA LEU A 164 6.38 13.95 18.72
C LEU A 164 5.18 14.32 17.87
N GLY A 165 5.38 14.73 16.61
CA GLY A 165 4.29 15.01 15.69
C GLY A 165 3.38 13.80 15.45
N SER A 166 3.94 12.59 15.38
CA SER A 166 3.16 11.35 15.23
C SER A 166 2.43 10.98 16.51
N ILE A 167 3.06 11.11 17.69
CA ILE A 167 2.44 10.88 18.99
C ILE A 167 1.34 11.92 19.22
N THR A 168 1.63 13.18 18.91
CA THR A 168 0.70 14.29 18.97
C THR A 168 -0.56 14.01 18.16
N HIS A 169 -0.41 13.55 16.91
CA HIS A 169 -1.55 13.23 16.05
C HIS A 169 -2.39 12.06 16.59
N ALA A 170 -1.75 11.03 17.13
CA ALA A 170 -2.47 9.93 17.78
C ALA A 170 -3.24 10.42 19.02
N MET A 171 -2.64 11.35 19.79
CA MET A 171 -3.28 11.94 20.97
C MET A 171 -4.41 12.91 20.61
N GLU A 172 -4.32 13.62 19.47
CA GLU A 172 -5.44 14.44 18.94
C GLU A 172 -6.66 13.59 18.68
N ASP A 173 -6.49 12.39 18.15
CA ASP A 173 -7.58 11.44 17.91
C ASP A 173 -8.21 10.95 19.22
N ILE A 174 -7.41 10.72 20.27
CA ILE A 174 -7.91 10.38 21.61
C ILE A 174 -8.70 11.56 22.16
N VAL A 175 -8.10 12.75 22.13
CA VAL A 175 -8.71 13.97 22.65
C VAL A 175 -10.01 14.32 21.88
N SER A 176 -10.02 14.19 20.57
CA SER A 176 -11.21 14.50 19.75
C SER A 176 -12.36 13.52 19.99
N ARG A 177 -12.05 12.25 20.31
CA ARG A 177 -13.06 11.24 20.61
C ARG A 177 -13.67 11.42 22.00
N TYR A 178 -12.87 11.80 22.96
CA TYR A 178 -13.30 11.83 24.36
C TYR A 178 -13.67 13.23 24.88
N HIS A 179 -13.18 14.29 24.24
CA HIS A 179 -13.37 15.66 24.76
C HIS A 179 -13.65 16.75 23.75
N LYS A 180 -14.76 17.40 23.98
CA LYS A 180 -14.98 18.80 23.65
C LYS A 180 -14.97 19.58 24.97
N ILE A 181 -13.99 20.44 25.18
CA ILE A 181 -14.03 21.38 26.31
C ILE A 181 -14.80 22.60 25.85
N ASN A 182 -15.88 22.94 26.55
CA ASN A 182 -16.80 24.03 26.18
C ASN A 182 -17.36 23.95 24.74
N GLY A 183 -17.49 22.73 24.18
CA GLY A 183 -17.99 22.52 22.84
C GLY A 183 -16.96 22.67 21.72
N GLU A 184 -15.74 23.06 22.05
CA GLU A 184 -14.63 23.21 21.11
C GLU A 184 -13.64 22.04 21.20
N PRO A 185 -13.11 21.49 20.08
CA PRO A 185 -12.06 20.50 20.11
C PRO A 185 -10.79 21.11 20.72
N ILE A 186 -10.08 20.34 21.56
CA ILE A 186 -8.79 20.74 22.08
C ILE A 186 -7.80 20.73 20.91
N LYS A 187 -7.24 21.91 20.59
CA LYS A 187 -6.19 22.06 19.60
C LYS A 187 -4.88 22.36 20.29
N TYR A 188 -3.82 21.76 19.80
CA TYR A 188 -2.46 22.15 20.13
C TYR A 188 -1.63 22.23 18.85
N SER A 189 -0.66 23.13 18.82
CA SER A 189 0.24 23.34 17.70
C SER A 189 1.67 23.00 18.08
N PHE A 190 2.37 22.41 17.14
CA PHE A 190 3.76 22.01 17.29
C PHE A 190 4.67 22.99 16.53
N CYS A 191 5.61 23.66 17.20
CA CYS A 191 6.54 24.63 16.61
C CYS A 191 7.99 24.21 16.80
N GLY A 192 8.78 24.21 15.77
CA GLY A 192 9.98 23.44 15.57
C GLY A 192 11.34 24.00 15.94
N ASP A 193 11.81 23.90 17.20
CA ASP A 193 13.21 23.87 17.60
C ASP A 193 13.34 23.09 18.94
N HIS A 194 14.53 23.03 19.58
CA HIS A 194 14.67 22.34 20.87
C HIS A 194 13.78 22.91 21.98
N GLY A 195 13.37 24.16 21.90
CA GLY A 195 12.33 24.74 22.76
C GLY A 195 10.94 24.18 22.43
N ALA A 196 10.70 23.71 21.23
CA ALA A 196 9.43 23.20 20.77
C ALA A 196 9.07 21.86 21.41
N LEU A 197 10.05 20.99 21.71
CA LEU A 197 9.82 19.77 22.47
C LEU A 197 9.23 20.08 23.85
N ARG A 198 9.86 20.99 24.60
CA ARG A 198 9.36 21.44 25.90
C ARG A 198 8.00 22.12 25.78
N HIS A 199 7.79 22.88 24.73
CA HIS A 199 6.52 23.55 24.49
C HIS A 199 5.41 22.55 24.17
N ALA A 200 5.67 21.59 23.26
CA ALA A 200 4.72 20.53 22.93
C ALA A 200 4.38 19.68 24.16
N PHE A 201 5.36 19.37 25.04
CA PHE A 201 5.11 18.71 26.31
C PHE A 201 4.31 19.56 27.28
N SER A 202 4.58 20.86 27.34
CA SER A 202 3.81 21.78 28.16
C SER A 202 2.36 21.88 27.69
N GLU A 203 2.16 21.96 26.38
CA GLU A 203 0.81 21.96 25.80
C GLU A 203 0.13 20.60 25.97
N TYR A 204 0.85 19.49 25.74
CA TYR A 204 0.36 18.14 26.00
C TYR A 204 -0.07 17.97 27.47
N ASN A 205 0.78 18.33 28.43
CA ASN A 205 0.45 18.29 29.85
C ASN A 205 -0.74 19.20 30.19
N THR A 206 -0.89 20.32 29.48
CA THR A 206 -2.05 21.20 29.65
C THR A 206 -3.33 20.53 29.12
N VAL A 207 -3.25 19.87 27.96
CA VAL A 207 -4.34 19.07 27.41
C VAL A 207 -4.70 17.92 28.35
N MET A 208 -3.70 17.17 28.83
CA MET A 208 -3.90 16.06 29.76
C MET A 208 -4.52 16.52 31.09
N ARG A 209 -4.06 17.63 31.68
CA ARG A 209 -4.68 18.20 32.88
C ARG A 209 -6.13 18.64 32.67
N ARG A 210 -6.46 19.14 31.45
CA ARG A 210 -7.85 19.42 31.08
C ARG A 210 -8.66 18.16 30.92
N MET A 211 -8.05 17.08 30.38
CA MET A 211 -8.68 15.76 30.29
C MET A 211 -8.90 15.14 31.68
N GLU A 212 -7.98 15.32 32.61
CA GLU A 212 -8.13 14.92 34.02
C GLU A 212 -9.32 15.59 34.70
N SER A 213 -9.67 16.82 34.28
CA SER A 213 -10.86 17.51 34.77
C SER A 213 -12.18 16.93 34.24
N VAL A 214 -12.12 16.00 33.30
CA VAL A 214 -13.28 15.36 32.70
C VAL A 214 -13.45 13.96 33.25
N ARG A 215 -14.67 13.59 33.55
CA ARG A 215 -15.10 12.39 34.30
C ARG A 215 -14.47 11.06 33.84
N GLN A 216 -13.89 11.01 32.64
CA GLN A 216 -13.26 9.80 32.11
C GLN A 216 -11.84 9.58 32.58
N PHE A 217 -11.14 10.63 33.03
CA PHE A 217 -9.78 10.59 33.57
C PHE A 217 -9.72 10.96 35.05
N GLU A 218 -10.87 10.98 35.72
CA GLU A 218 -10.98 11.24 37.20
C GLU A 218 -10.11 10.31 38.03
N TYR A 219 -9.64 9.21 37.43
CA TYR A 219 -8.96 8.11 38.11
C TYR A 219 -7.52 7.86 37.66
N GLY A 220 -6.90 8.76 36.89
CA GLY A 220 -5.54 8.52 36.44
C GLY A 220 -4.91 9.64 35.62
N SER A 221 -3.66 9.45 35.24
CA SER A 221 -2.93 10.33 34.31
C SER A 221 -2.12 9.51 33.32
N ILE A 222 -1.90 10.11 32.14
CA ILE A 222 -0.95 9.61 31.14
C ILE A 222 0.02 10.76 30.90
N GLU A 223 1.30 10.56 31.20
CA GLU A 223 2.35 11.54 30.99
C GLU A 223 3.36 10.98 29.99
N LEU A 224 3.74 11.81 29.01
CA LEU A 224 4.81 11.51 28.06
C LEU A 224 5.91 12.52 28.25
N TYR A 225 7.15 12.04 28.35
CA TYR A 225 8.31 12.91 28.55
C TYR A 225 9.55 12.32 27.88
N PRO A 226 10.49 13.15 27.40
CA PRO A 226 11.78 12.69 26.95
C PRO A 226 12.71 12.51 28.13
N ASP A 227 13.47 11.45 28.12
CA ASP A 227 14.57 11.22 29.06
C ASP A 227 15.76 10.59 28.33
N VAL A 228 16.89 10.48 29.01
CA VAL A 228 18.11 9.89 28.46
C VAL A 228 17.85 8.43 28.14
N SER A 229 18.14 8.04 26.90
CA SER A 229 17.99 6.65 26.45
C SER A 229 19.14 5.79 27.00
N GLU A 230 18.82 4.57 27.41
CA GLU A 230 19.81 3.54 27.69
C GLU A 230 20.33 2.85 26.42
N ARG A 231 19.81 3.23 25.25
CA ARG A 231 20.17 2.64 23.97
C ARG A 231 21.36 3.37 23.37
N GLU A 232 22.31 2.62 22.82
CA GLU A 232 23.53 3.16 22.18
C GLU A 232 23.25 3.97 20.92
N ASP A 233 22.09 3.77 20.26
CA ASP A 233 21.72 4.40 18.99
C ASP A 233 20.85 5.65 19.16
N MET A 234 20.54 6.04 20.39
CA MET A 234 19.67 7.21 20.70
C MET A 234 20.19 7.95 21.93
N GLU A 235 20.22 9.26 21.87
CA GLU A 235 20.56 10.10 23.02
C GLU A 235 19.36 10.32 23.95
N VAL A 236 18.18 10.44 23.37
CA VAL A 236 16.92 10.71 24.07
C VAL A 236 15.84 9.78 23.57
N GLU A 237 15.06 9.25 24.49
CA GLU A 237 13.92 8.37 24.22
C GLU A 237 12.65 8.90 24.88
N MET A 238 11.50 8.55 24.32
CA MET A 238 10.20 8.92 24.88
C MET A 238 9.75 7.90 25.90
N PHE A 239 9.46 8.39 27.09
CA PHE A 239 8.90 7.59 28.21
C PHE A 239 7.44 7.95 28.42
N CYS A 240 6.68 6.99 28.92
CA CYS A 240 5.26 7.14 29.20
C CYS A 240 4.96 6.60 30.62
N ASP A 241 4.44 7.47 31.47
CA ASP A 241 3.86 7.06 32.73
C ASP A 241 2.34 6.99 32.61
N VAL A 242 1.77 5.83 32.95
CA VAL A 242 0.33 5.63 33.02
C VAL A 242 -0.06 5.30 34.43
N VAL A 243 -0.78 6.20 35.08
CA VAL A 243 -1.27 6.02 36.45
C VAL A 243 -2.78 5.95 36.42
N LEU A 244 -3.35 4.82 36.85
CA LEU A 244 -4.79 4.59 36.92
C LEU A 244 -5.20 4.33 38.38
N HIS A 245 -5.97 5.26 38.93
CA HIS A 245 -6.53 5.11 40.28
C HIS A 245 -8.01 4.79 40.22
N HIS A 246 -8.43 3.67 40.81
CA HIS A 246 -9.85 3.27 40.88
C HIS A 246 -10.60 3.31 39.52
N TYR A 247 -9.86 3.04 38.44
CA TYR A 247 -10.38 3.10 37.06
C TYR A 247 -11.35 1.93 36.81
N PRO A 248 -12.53 2.14 36.18
CA PRO A 248 -13.45 1.05 35.91
C PRO A 248 -12.83 -0.02 35.02
N LEU A 249 -12.75 -1.25 35.52
CA LEU A 249 -12.10 -2.37 34.82
C LEU A 249 -12.71 -2.61 33.40
N ARG A 250 -14.01 -2.36 33.25
CA ARG A 250 -14.71 -2.47 31.96
C ARG A 250 -14.16 -1.52 30.88
N ASP A 251 -13.62 -0.35 31.31
CA ASP A 251 -13.15 0.70 30.40
C ASP A 251 -11.63 0.60 30.18
N TYR A 252 -10.95 -0.29 30.92
CA TYR A 252 -9.50 -0.50 30.83
C TYR A 252 -9.03 -0.86 29.41
N ARG A 253 -9.83 -1.63 28.66
CA ARG A 253 -9.50 -2.00 27.27
C ARG A 253 -9.36 -0.80 26.36
N ASN A 254 -10.14 0.26 26.57
CA ASN A 254 -10.11 1.44 25.73
C ASN A 254 -8.79 2.20 25.90
N ILE A 255 -8.39 2.47 27.16
CA ILE A 255 -7.09 3.10 27.45
C ILE A 255 -5.93 2.24 26.95
N TRP A 256 -5.98 0.93 27.22
CA TRP A 256 -4.93 0.02 26.76
C TRP A 256 -4.81 0.00 25.23
N SER A 257 -5.92 0.02 24.51
CA SER A 257 -5.94 0.09 23.05
C SER A 257 -5.31 1.38 22.52
N GLU A 258 -5.59 2.51 23.15
CA GLU A 258 -5.07 3.82 22.75
C GLU A 258 -3.57 3.93 23.04
N VAL A 259 -3.13 3.53 24.25
CA VAL A 259 -1.70 3.47 24.59
C VAL A 259 -0.94 2.52 23.66
N ASN A 260 -1.50 1.35 23.35
CA ASN A 260 -0.90 0.42 22.39
C ASN A 260 -0.78 1.02 20.97
N THR A 261 -1.70 1.88 20.57
CA THR A 261 -1.61 2.57 19.27
C THR A 261 -0.44 3.55 19.26
N ILE A 262 -0.27 4.30 20.35
CA ILE A 262 0.89 5.21 20.53
C ILE A 262 2.19 4.41 20.49
N VAL A 263 2.29 3.32 21.27
CA VAL A 263 3.47 2.45 21.30
C VAL A 263 3.78 1.85 19.93
N LYS A 264 2.77 1.36 19.21
CA LYS A 264 2.95 0.82 17.85
C LYS A 264 3.46 1.87 16.87
N ASP A 265 3.00 3.10 16.98
CA ASP A 265 3.46 4.18 16.11
C ASP A 265 4.89 4.61 16.49
N TYR A 266 5.23 4.62 17.76
CA TYR A 266 6.58 4.83 18.27
C TYR A 266 7.53 3.71 17.78
N ASP A 267 7.14 2.44 17.95
CA ASP A 267 7.91 1.28 17.45
C ASP A 267 8.15 1.31 15.94
N LYS A 268 7.17 1.76 15.16
CA LYS A 268 7.35 1.95 13.71
C LYS A 268 8.40 3.01 13.40
N LEU A 269 8.49 4.05 14.21
CA LEU A 269 9.51 5.08 14.08
C LEU A 269 10.90 4.53 14.42
N GLY A 270 11.03 3.72 15.48
CA GLY A 270 12.27 3.01 15.81
C GLY A 270 12.73 2.05 14.72
N LYS A 271 11.82 1.22 14.19
CA LYS A 271 12.10 0.27 13.10
C LYS A 271 12.32 0.95 11.74
N ARG A 272 11.74 2.11 11.52
CA ARG A 272 12.01 2.96 10.34
C ARG A 272 13.42 3.58 10.37
N ASN A 273 14.13 3.47 11.49
CA ASN A 273 15.49 4.01 11.64
C ASN A 273 16.61 3.12 11.12
N THR A 274 16.33 1.92 10.61
CA THR A 274 17.32 1.17 9.83
C THR A 274 17.52 1.87 8.50
N LYS A 275 18.78 2.27 8.22
CA LYS A 275 19.17 2.88 6.94
C LYS A 275 18.73 1.94 5.82
N LYS A 276 17.82 2.41 4.94
CA LYS A 276 17.57 1.69 3.69
C LYS A 276 18.78 1.89 2.82
N ASP A 277 19.30 0.82 2.27
CA ASP A 277 20.36 0.94 1.28
C ASP A 277 19.89 1.73 0.04
N ASP A 278 20.83 2.30 -0.67
CA ASP A 278 20.57 3.15 -1.84
C ASP A 278 19.81 2.39 -2.94
N LEU A 279 20.02 1.09 -3.06
CA LEU A 279 19.30 0.24 -4.04
C LEU A 279 17.79 0.21 -3.76
N HIS A 280 17.39 0.08 -2.48
CA HIS A 280 15.98 0.12 -2.10
C HIS A 280 15.37 1.51 -2.28
N LEU A 281 16.13 2.58 -2.01
CA LEU A 281 15.65 3.95 -2.23
C LEU A 281 15.42 4.20 -3.71
N ASN A 282 16.36 3.82 -4.57
CA ASN A 282 16.26 3.96 -6.02
C ASN A 282 15.15 3.11 -6.61
N LYS A 283 14.91 1.90 -6.08
CA LYS A 283 13.74 1.08 -6.43
C LYS A 283 12.42 1.80 -6.09
N HIS A 284 12.34 2.47 -4.93
CA HIS A 284 11.14 3.25 -4.56
C HIS A 284 10.97 4.50 -5.42
N ALA A 285 12.06 5.20 -5.76
CA ALA A 285 12.04 6.37 -6.64
C ALA A 285 11.57 5.99 -8.06
N MET A 286 12.09 4.91 -8.61
CA MET A 286 11.67 4.36 -9.89
C MET A 286 10.18 3.95 -9.86
N HIS A 287 9.74 3.28 -8.80
CA HIS A 287 8.36 2.85 -8.64
C HIS A 287 7.38 4.05 -8.58
N LEU A 288 7.77 5.14 -7.90
CA LEU A 288 7.02 6.40 -7.89
C LEU A 288 6.79 6.95 -9.30
N VAL A 289 7.86 7.06 -10.10
CA VAL A 289 7.79 7.58 -11.46
C VAL A 289 6.93 6.67 -12.35
N ARG A 290 7.09 5.35 -12.23
CA ARG A 290 6.27 4.38 -12.96
C ARG A 290 4.77 4.53 -12.68
N LEU A 291 4.38 4.76 -11.43
CA LEU A 291 2.97 4.96 -11.07
C LEU A 291 2.37 6.18 -11.76
N TYR A 292 3.10 7.29 -11.84
CA TYR A 292 2.65 8.47 -12.58
C TYR A 292 2.50 8.18 -14.07
N LEU A 293 3.48 7.53 -14.69
CA LEU A 293 3.46 7.19 -16.11
C LEU A 293 2.28 6.27 -16.44
N MET A 294 2.03 5.23 -15.65
CA MET A 294 0.88 4.34 -15.84
C MET A 294 -0.45 5.09 -15.68
N CYS A 295 -0.57 5.96 -14.70
CA CYS A 295 -1.77 6.77 -14.51
C CYS A 295 -2.01 7.69 -15.72
N ILE A 296 -0.97 8.33 -16.22
CA ILE A 296 -1.06 9.19 -17.42
C ILE A 296 -1.53 8.38 -18.64
N ASP A 297 -0.97 7.19 -18.87
CA ASP A 297 -1.40 6.34 -19.98
C ASP A 297 -2.87 5.91 -19.87
N ILE A 298 -3.30 5.50 -18.67
CA ILE A 298 -4.71 5.18 -18.41
C ILE A 298 -5.61 6.37 -18.76
N LEU A 299 -5.23 7.57 -18.33
CA LEU A 299 -6.06 8.77 -18.51
C LEU A 299 -6.03 9.33 -19.94
N THR A 300 -4.92 9.16 -20.68
CA THR A 300 -4.73 9.76 -22.01
C THR A 300 -4.89 8.78 -23.16
N LYS A 301 -4.46 7.52 -22.98
CA LYS A 301 -4.49 6.48 -24.02
C LYS A 301 -5.68 5.51 -23.81
N GLU A 302 -6.32 5.53 -22.65
CA GLU A 302 -7.32 4.56 -22.22
C GLU A 302 -6.81 3.12 -22.31
N GLU A 303 -5.54 2.93 -21.91
CA GLU A 303 -4.83 1.66 -21.98
C GLU A 303 -4.09 1.37 -20.68
N ILE A 304 -4.00 0.08 -20.35
CA ILE A 304 -3.17 -0.41 -19.26
C ILE A 304 -1.87 -0.89 -19.89
N ILE A 305 -0.80 -0.13 -19.71
CA ILE A 305 0.53 -0.46 -20.24
C ILE A 305 1.43 -0.78 -19.07
N THR A 306 1.58 -2.08 -18.77
CA THR A 306 2.39 -2.55 -17.63
C THR A 306 3.86 -2.60 -18.00
N TYR A 307 4.20 -3.17 -19.14
CA TYR A 307 5.59 -3.18 -19.63
C TYR A 307 5.98 -1.81 -20.18
N ARG A 308 7.02 -1.21 -19.61
CA ARG A 308 7.40 0.19 -19.85
C ARG A 308 8.54 0.32 -20.86
N GLU A 309 8.29 -0.11 -22.11
CA GLU A 309 9.31 -0.10 -23.17
C GLU A 309 9.79 1.33 -23.51
N GLU A 310 8.85 2.26 -23.66
CA GLU A 310 9.14 3.66 -24.00
C GLU A 310 9.84 4.41 -22.85
N ASP A 311 9.58 4.03 -21.61
CA ASP A 311 10.13 4.67 -20.42
C ASP A 311 11.27 3.86 -19.79
N HIS A 312 11.67 2.76 -20.38
CA HIS A 312 12.63 1.81 -19.82
C HIS A 312 13.93 2.49 -19.41
N ASP A 313 14.53 3.27 -20.27
CA ASP A 313 15.82 3.93 -20.00
C ASP A 313 15.70 4.92 -18.85
N LEU A 314 14.62 5.69 -18.78
CA LEU A 314 14.34 6.59 -17.67
C LEU A 314 14.17 5.82 -16.36
N LEU A 315 13.37 4.77 -16.34
CA LEU A 315 13.13 3.98 -15.14
C LEU A 315 14.41 3.27 -14.66
N MET A 316 15.22 2.76 -15.58
CA MET A 316 16.49 2.12 -15.26
C MET A 316 17.54 3.13 -14.78
N SER A 317 17.61 4.32 -15.35
CA SER A 317 18.52 5.38 -14.87
C SER A 317 18.22 5.76 -13.43
N ILE A 318 16.93 5.87 -13.07
CA ILE A 318 16.53 6.11 -11.67
C ILE A 318 16.89 4.92 -10.78
N ARG A 319 16.59 3.70 -11.23
CA ARG A 319 16.88 2.47 -10.48
C ARG A 319 18.38 2.28 -10.23
N ASN A 320 19.21 2.66 -11.19
CA ASN A 320 20.66 2.56 -11.12
C ASN A 320 21.31 3.71 -10.32
N GLY A 321 20.51 4.68 -9.85
CA GLY A 321 20.98 5.74 -8.98
C GLY A 321 21.57 6.96 -9.70
N GLU A 322 21.33 7.14 -11.01
CA GLU A 322 21.86 8.30 -11.76
C GLU A 322 21.30 9.63 -11.27
N TYR A 323 20.14 9.61 -10.59
CA TYR A 323 19.54 10.77 -9.95
C TYR A 323 19.97 10.95 -8.49
N GLN A 324 20.79 10.05 -7.96
CA GLN A 324 21.27 10.11 -6.57
C GLN A 324 22.68 10.68 -6.50
N LYS A 325 22.91 11.55 -5.52
CA LYS A 325 24.23 12.10 -5.23
C LYS A 325 25.06 11.15 -4.37
N SER A 326 26.35 11.42 -4.29
CA SER A 326 27.29 10.63 -3.46
C SER A 326 26.99 10.67 -1.96
N ASP A 327 26.23 11.68 -1.50
CA ASP A 327 25.76 11.80 -0.12
C ASP A 327 24.44 11.05 0.15
N GLY A 328 23.91 10.34 -0.85
CA GLY A 328 22.66 9.59 -0.76
C GLY A 328 21.41 10.45 -1.02
N THR A 329 21.52 11.77 -1.16
CA THR A 329 20.41 12.65 -1.53
C THR A 329 20.14 12.60 -3.04
N TYR A 330 19.00 13.12 -3.49
CA TYR A 330 18.66 13.17 -4.91
C TYR A 330 18.96 14.55 -5.50
N HIS A 331 19.31 14.55 -6.79
CA HIS A 331 19.44 15.78 -7.58
C HIS A 331 18.08 16.48 -7.71
N SER A 332 18.09 17.82 -7.88
CA SER A 332 16.87 18.62 -8.08
C SER A 332 16.05 18.16 -9.27
N GLU A 333 16.74 17.69 -10.32
CA GLU A 333 16.17 17.19 -11.57
C GLU A 333 15.20 16.02 -11.34
N PHE A 334 15.44 15.18 -10.32
CA PHE A 334 14.50 14.13 -9.95
C PHE A 334 13.17 14.71 -9.42
N PHE A 335 13.23 15.68 -8.55
CA PHE A 335 12.02 16.31 -7.99
C PHE A 335 11.29 17.15 -9.04
N GLU A 336 12.01 17.79 -9.94
CA GLU A 336 11.43 18.48 -11.10
C GLU A 336 10.73 17.51 -12.05
N LEU A 337 11.30 16.32 -12.29
CA LEU A 337 10.67 15.24 -13.04
C LEU A 337 9.35 14.80 -12.37
N VAL A 338 9.38 14.55 -11.06
CA VAL A 338 8.19 14.16 -10.27
C VAL A 338 7.10 15.22 -10.34
N ASP A 339 7.45 16.49 -10.13
CA ASP A 339 6.51 17.63 -10.24
C ASP A 339 5.89 17.75 -11.63
N ASN A 340 6.70 17.55 -12.67
CA ASN A 340 6.23 17.60 -14.05
C ASN A 340 5.26 16.44 -14.36
N LEU A 341 5.54 15.24 -13.85
CA LEU A 341 4.66 14.09 -14.01
C LEU A 341 3.35 14.28 -13.24
N GLU A 342 3.39 14.83 -12.04
CA GLU A 342 2.19 15.17 -11.27
C GLU A 342 1.31 16.20 -12.01
N LYS A 343 1.92 17.24 -12.59
CA LYS A 343 1.20 18.23 -13.40
C LYS A 343 0.58 17.59 -14.64
N LYS A 344 1.33 16.73 -15.36
CA LYS A 344 0.81 15.99 -16.52
C LYS A 344 -0.36 15.08 -16.14
N MET A 345 -0.26 14.37 -15.01
CA MET A 345 -1.33 13.52 -14.51
C MET A 345 -2.60 14.33 -14.18
N LYS A 346 -2.46 15.49 -13.51
CA LYS A 346 -3.59 16.39 -13.22
C LYS A 346 -4.23 16.90 -14.51
N TYR A 347 -3.43 17.36 -15.46
CA TYR A 347 -3.92 17.80 -16.77
C TYR A 347 -4.64 16.67 -17.52
N ALA A 348 -4.07 15.47 -17.54
CA ALA A 348 -4.69 14.30 -18.15
C ALA A 348 -6.05 13.97 -17.50
N ALA A 349 -6.17 14.10 -16.18
CA ALA A 349 -7.42 13.85 -15.45
C ALA A 349 -8.52 14.87 -15.78
N GLU A 350 -8.16 16.11 -16.07
CA GLU A 350 -9.11 17.15 -16.47
C GLU A 350 -9.61 16.98 -17.92
N ASN A 351 -8.79 16.34 -18.76
CA ASN A 351 -9.03 16.25 -20.22
C ASN A 351 -9.35 14.83 -20.70
N THR A 352 -9.39 13.83 -19.81
CA THR A 352 -9.71 12.46 -20.20
C THR A 352 -11.18 12.29 -20.58
N SER A 353 -11.46 11.41 -21.55
CA SER A 353 -12.79 10.94 -21.92
C SER A 353 -13.32 9.84 -20.99
N LEU A 354 -12.47 9.27 -20.12
CA LEU A 354 -12.89 8.22 -19.18
C LEU A 354 -14.00 8.69 -18.25
N PRO A 355 -14.95 7.80 -17.93
CA PRO A 355 -16.03 8.09 -17.00
C PRO A 355 -15.48 8.32 -15.56
N GLU A 356 -16.28 8.98 -14.72
CA GLU A 356 -15.94 9.18 -13.30
C GLU A 356 -15.81 7.87 -12.52
N GLN A 357 -16.60 6.86 -12.89
CA GLN A 357 -16.63 5.53 -12.28
C GLN A 357 -16.51 4.47 -13.37
N PRO A 358 -15.92 3.30 -13.05
CA PRO A 358 -15.88 2.18 -13.98
C PRO A 358 -17.30 1.64 -14.26
N ASP A 359 -17.44 0.88 -15.34
CA ASP A 359 -18.68 0.23 -15.70
C ASP A 359 -18.96 -0.98 -14.80
N LYS A 360 -19.59 -0.71 -13.66
CA LYS A 360 -19.89 -1.74 -12.66
C LYS A 360 -20.94 -2.72 -13.14
N GLU A 361 -21.91 -2.25 -13.93
CA GLU A 361 -23.00 -3.08 -14.40
C GLU A 361 -22.46 -4.20 -15.30
N THR A 362 -21.75 -3.82 -16.35
CA THR A 362 -21.11 -4.77 -17.26
C THR A 362 -20.12 -5.71 -16.54
N ALA A 363 -19.33 -5.17 -15.59
CA ALA A 363 -18.37 -5.99 -14.84
C ALA A 363 -19.05 -7.04 -13.97
N TYR A 364 -20.16 -6.70 -13.30
CA TYR A 364 -20.90 -7.69 -12.50
C TYR A 364 -21.73 -8.66 -13.33
N GLU A 365 -22.30 -8.24 -14.46
CA GLU A 365 -22.93 -9.16 -15.40
C GLU A 365 -21.93 -10.19 -15.91
N MET A 366 -20.74 -9.76 -16.32
CA MET A 366 -19.66 -10.65 -16.74
C MET A 366 -19.24 -11.60 -15.61
N LEU A 367 -19.07 -11.11 -14.39
CA LEU A 367 -18.73 -11.92 -13.21
C LEU A 367 -19.78 -13.01 -12.95
N VAL A 368 -21.06 -12.63 -12.99
CA VAL A 368 -22.17 -13.58 -12.75
C VAL A 368 -22.19 -14.67 -13.81
N GLU A 369 -22.01 -14.32 -15.08
CA GLU A 369 -22.02 -15.32 -16.15
C GLU A 369 -20.80 -16.26 -16.08
N MET A 370 -19.60 -15.72 -15.78
CA MET A 370 -18.40 -16.52 -15.58
C MET A 370 -18.56 -17.50 -14.40
N ASN A 371 -19.06 -17.03 -13.25
CA ASN A 371 -19.30 -17.87 -12.08
C ASN A 371 -20.37 -18.94 -12.37
N LYS A 372 -21.45 -18.58 -13.05
CA LYS A 372 -22.50 -19.52 -13.45
C LYS A 372 -21.96 -20.63 -14.34
N GLU A 373 -21.18 -20.29 -15.37
CA GLU A 373 -20.55 -21.28 -16.21
C GLU A 373 -19.58 -22.18 -15.45
N HIS A 374 -18.79 -21.60 -14.54
CA HIS A 374 -17.89 -22.36 -13.69
C HIS A 374 -18.64 -23.35 -12.81
N ILE A 375 -19.74 -22.96 -12.16
CA ILE A 375 -20.59 -23.84 -11.34
C ILE A 375 -21.15 -24.98 -12.19
N LEU A 376 -21.64 -24.68 -13.40
CA LEU A 376 -22.25 -25.70 -14.30
C LEU A 376 -21.22 -26.69 -14.85
N ARG A 377 -19.96 -26.26 -15.04
CA ARG A 377 -18.88 -27.15 -15.53
C ARG A 377 -18.28 -28.02 -14.42
N THR A 378 -18.32 -27.54 -13.18
CA THR A 378 -17.71 -28.24 -12.05
C THR A 378 -18.57 -29.44 -11.64
N LYS A 379 -18.03 -30.67 -11.80
CA LYS A 379 -18.66 -31.86 -11.26
C LYS A 379 -18.42 -31.94 -9.76
N TYR A 380 -19.39 -31.44 -8.99
CA TYR A 380 -19.33 -31.54 -7.54
C TYR A 380 -19.51 -33.00 -7.10
N SER A 381 -18.48 -33.61 -6.54
CA SER A 381 -18.59 -34.89 -5.87
C SER A 381 -18.50 -34.67 -4.37
N TRP A 382 -19.60 -34.83 -3.66
CA TRP A 382 -19.58 -34.91 -2.21
C TRP A 382 -18.77 -36.16 -1.81
N LYS A 383 -17.62 -35.99 -1.19
CA LYS A 383 -16.88 -37.07 -0.55
C LYS A 383 -17.36 -37.27 0.87
#